data_320cc4195dd1c774cd39a07e09a2469e
#
_entry.id   320cc4195dd1c774cd39a07e09a2469e
#
_cell.length_a   1.000
_cell.length_b   1.000
_cell.length_c   1.000
_cell.angle_alpha   90.00
_cell.angle_beta   90.00
_cell.angle_gamma   90.00
#
_symmetry.space_group_name_H-M   'P 1'
#
loop_
_entity.id
_entity.type
_entity.pdbx_description
1 polymer ?
#
loop_
_entity_poly.entity_id
_entity_poly.type
_entity_poly.pdbx_seq_one_letter_code
_entity_poly.pdbx_strand_id
1 'polypeptide(L)'
;MLKIVTVCGNGIGSSLLLRMKVEAIAKDLGIAVDAESCDSNAAVGKGADLFVTVKEFKDIFPEGTKLCIVKSYTNRKKIEEDLVPVLKEMSGQD
;
A
#
# COMPACT_ATOMS: atom_id res chain seq x y z
N MET A 1 -11.09 -10.01 -3.74
CA MET A 1 -9.81 -9.35 -4.12
C MET A 1 -9.67 -8.06 -3.33
N LEU A 2 -8.52 -7.87 -2.69
CA LEU A 2 -8.27 -6.65 -1.93
C LEU A 2 -7.91 -5.50 -2.86
N LYS A 3 -8.55 -4.36 -2.67
CA LYS A 3 -8.21 -3.13 -3.39
C LYS A 3 -7.15 -2.38 -2.59
N ILE A 4 -5.97 -2.22 -3.17
CA ILE A 4 -4.84 -1.54 -2.51
C ILE A 4 -4.43 -0.34 -3.34
N VAL A 5 -4.27 0.81 -2.69
CA VAL A 5 -3.79 2.03 -3.34
C VAL A 5 -2.46 2.43 -2.71
N THR A 6 -1.43 2.57 -3.54
CA THR A 6 -0.13 3.07 -3.10
C THR A 6 -0.05 4.57 -3.37
N VAL A 7 0.51 5.32 -2.44
CA VAL A 7 0.46 6.78 -2.45
C VAL A 7 1.84 7.39 -2.31
N CYS A 8 2.16 8.40 -3.14
CA CYS A 8 3.35 9.20 -2.97
C CYS A 8 3.02 10.70 -3.14
N GLY A 9 3.94 11.56 -2.74
CA GLY A 9 3.71 13.00 -2.71
C GLY A 9 3.91 13.71 -4.04
N ASN A 10 4.89 13.28 -4.83
CA ASN A 10 5.27 14.00 -6.05
C ASN A 10 5.43 13.04 -7.20
N GLY A 11 4.55 13.18 -8.18
CA GLY A 11 4.59 12.34 -9.36
C GLY A 11 4.20 10.91 -9.05
N ILE A 12 4.26 10.07 -10.07
CA ILE A 12 3.76 8.70 -9.96
C ILE A 12 4.88 7.66 -9.89
N GLY A 13 6.14 8.09 -10.04
CA GLY A 13 7.26 7.16 -10.11
C GLY A 13 7.42 6.30 -8.85
N SER A 14 7.48 6.94 -7.69
CA SER A 14 7.68 6.22 -6.43
C SER A 14 6.48 5.34 -6.06
N SER A 15 5.27 5.85 -6.24
CA SER A 15 4.07 5.06 -5.95
C SER A 15 3.91 3.90 -6.91
N LEU A 16 4.34 4.06 -8.16
CA LEU A 16 4.32 2.97 -9.13
C LEU A 16 5.30 1.86 -8.73
N LEU A 17 6.52 2.22 -8.32
CA LEU A 17 7.49 1.25 -7.83
C LEU A 17 6.96 0.51 -6.61
N LEU A 18 6.35 1.24 -5.69
CA LEU A 18 5.76 0.64 -4.50
C LEU A 18 4.61 -0.31 -4.88
N ARG A 19 3.77 0.10 -5.83
CA ARG A 19 2.69 -0.75 -6.33
C ARG A 19 3.24 -2.08 -6.86
N MET A 20 4.30 -2.02 -7.65
CA MET A 20 4.92 -3.23 -8.21
C MET A 20 5.43 -4.16 -7.12
N LYS A 21 6.02 -3.59 -6.05
CA LYS A 21 6.47 -4.39 -4.92
C LYS A 21 5.29 -5.01 -4.16
N VAL A 22 4.23 -4.25 -3.95
CA VAL A 22 3.02 -4.76 -3.30
C VAL A 22 2.43 -5.92 -4.09
N GLU A 23 2.31 -5.77 -5.39
CA GLU A 23 1.78 -6.82 -6.27
C GLU A 23 2.63 -8.08 -6.20
N ALA A 24 3.95 -7.94 -6.25
CA ALA A 24 4.87 -9.08 -6.19
C ALA A 24 4.80 -9.80 -4.85
N ILE A 25 4.77 -9.05 -3.76
CA ILE A 25 4.68 -9.62 -2.41
C ILE A 25 3.36 -10.37 -2.23
N ALA A 26 2.25 -9.76 -2.64
CA ALA A 26 0.94 -10.39 -2.53
C ALA A 26 0.88 -11.69 -3.35
N LYS A 27 1.45 -11.67 -4.55
CA LYS A 27 1.51 -12.86 -5.41
C LYS A 27 2.27 -13.99 -4.73
N ASP A 28 3.40 -13.67 -4.11
CA ASP A 28 4.21 -14.67 -3.41
C ASP A 28 3.49 -15.26 -2.20
N LEU A 29 2.59 -14.49 -1.59
CA LEU A 29 1.78 -14.95 -0.47
C LEU A 29 0.50 -15.68 -0.92
N GLY A 30 0.22 -15.68 -2.21
CA GLY A 30 -1.01 -16.27 -2.72
C GLY A 30 -2.25 -15.44 -2.46
N ILE A 31 -2.10 -14.13 -2.27
CA ILE A 31 -3.20 -13.22 -1.96
C ILE A 31 -3.55 -12.43 -3.22
N ALA A 32 -4.82 -12.48 -3.63
CA ALA A 32 -5.29 -11.73 -4.78
C ALA A 32 -5.52 -10.26 -4.40
N VAL A 33 -4.86 -9.36 -5.10
CA VAL A 33 -5.00 -7.92 -4.88
C VAL A 33 -5.20 -7.18 -6.20
N ASP A 34 -5.91 -6.06 -6.12
CA ASP A 34 -6.04 -5.11 -7.21
C ASP A 34 -5.32 -3.84 -6.74
N ALA A 35 -4.10 -3.63 -7.21
CA ALA A 35 -3.26 -2.53 -6.76
C ALA A 35 -3.25 -1.39 -7.76
N GLU A 36 -3.32 -0.16 -7.25
CA GLU A 36 -3.30 1.05 -8.03
C GLU A 36 -2.34 2.04 -7.36
N SER A 37 -1.73 2.92 -8.16
CA SER A 37 -0.87 3.97 -7.62
C SER A 37 -1.50 5.34 -7.87
N CYS A 38 -1.30 6.28 -6.96
CA CYS A 38 -1.78 7.64 -7.12
C CYS A 38 -0.93 8.61 -6.32
N ASP A 39 -1.15 9.92 -6.56
CA ASP A 39 -0.49 10.94 -5.74
C ASP A 39 -1.33 11.23 -4.48
N SER A 40 -0.74 11.99 -3.55
CA SER A 40 -1.40 12.28 -2.27
C SER A 40 -2.69 13.08 -2.43
N ASN A 41 -2.79 13.89 -3.46
CA ASN A 41 -4.01 14.70 -3.70
C ASN A 41 -5.18 13.83 -4.16
N ALA A 42 -4.90 12.83 -4.97
CA ALA A 42 -5.93 11.93 -5.49
C ALA A 42 -6.33 10.86 -4.48
N ALA A 43 -5.41 10.48 -3.59
CA ALA A 43 -5.60 9.36 -2.69
C ALA A 43 -6.80 9.51 -1.76
N VAL A 44 -7.01 10.71 -1.24
CA VAL A 44 -8.06 10.97 -0.22
C VAL A 44 -9.46 10.64 -0.74
N GLY A 45 -9.68 10.83 -2.04
CA GLY A 45 -10.98 10.56 -2.62
C GLY A 45 -11.18 9.16 -3.16
N LYS A 46 -10.16 8.31 -3.08
CA LYS A 46 -10.26 6.95 -3.63
C LYS A 46 -10.81 5.96 -2.61
N GLY A 47 -11.63 5.05 -3.10
CA GLY A 47 -12.09 3.93 -2.28
C GLY A 47 -11.09 2.78 -2.38
N ALA A 48 -10.62 2.30 -1.25
CA ALA A 48 -9.70 1.18 -1.20
C ALA A 48 -9.85 0.43 0.12
N ASP A 49 -9.47 -0.84 0.11
CA ASP A 49 -9.45 -1.64 1.34
C ASP A 49 -8.22 -1.32 2.17
N LEU A 50 -7.14 -0.92 1.51
CA LEU A 50 -5.88 -0.58 2.18
C LEU A 50 -5.14 0.47 1.37
N PHE A 51 -4.62 1.48 2.06
CA PHE A 51 -3.69 2.45 1.49
C PHE A 51 -2.29 2.14 2.00
N VAL A 52 -1.32 2.07 1.09
CA VAL A 52 0.09 1.85 1.42
C VAL A 52 0.87 3.11 1.10
N THR A 53 1.52 3.67 2.09
CA THR A 53 2.24 4.93 1.92
C THR A 53 3.40 5.01 2.91
N VAL A 54 4.10 6.15 2.92
CA VAL A 54 5.15 6.40 3.89
C VAL A 54 4.63 7.33 4.99
N LYS A 55 5.37 7.41 6.08
CA LYS A 55 5.01 8.18 7.27
C LYS A 55 4.60 9.62 6.97
N GLU A 56 5.22 10.24 5.98
CA GLU A 56 4.97 11.63 5.62
C GLU A 56 3.52 11.91 5.24
N PHE A 57 2.80 10.92 4.75
CA PHE A 57 1.44 11.08 4.24
C PHE A 57 0.36 10.46 5.12
N LYS A 58 0.73 9.93 6.28
CA LYS A 58 -0.25 9.24 7.13
C LYS A 58 -1.39 10.15 7.59
N ASP A 59 -1.09 11.43 7.78
CA ASP A 59 -2.06 12.38 8.35
C ASP A 59 -3.02 12.97 7.32
N ILE A 60 -2.83 12.70 6.03
CA ILE A 60 -3.75 13.19 5.00
C ILE A 60 -5.06 12.40 4.95
N PHE A 61 -5.08 11.21 5.53
CA PHE A 61 -6.25 10.33 5.49
C PHE A 61 -7.16 10.55 6.68
N PRO A 62 -8.49 10.40 6.46
CA PRO A 62 -9.44 10.51 7.57
C PRO A 62 -9.20 9.42 8.60
N GLU A 63 -9.60 9.71 9.82
CA GLU A 63 -9.55 8.72 10.89
C GLU A 63 -10.37 7.49 10.50
N GLY A 64 -9.87 6.31 10.84
CA GLY A 64 -10.52 5.06 10.47
C GLY A 64 -10.08 4.47 9.14
N THR A 65 -9.28 5.20 8.37
CA THR A 65 -8.72 4.67 7.12
C THR A 65 -7.67 3.59 7.41
N LYS A 66 -7.79 2.45 6.74
CA LYS A 66 -6.79 1.39 6.90
C LYS A 66 -5.53 1.76 6.15
N LEU A 67 -4.45 1.93 6.89
CA LEU A 67 -3.16 2.34 6.34
C LEU A 67 -2.08 1.31 6.65
N CYS A 68 -1.16 1.12 5.70
CA CYS A 68 0.09 0.42 5.93
C CYS A 68 1.21 1.41 5.67
N ILE A 69 1.97 1.74 6.70
CA ILE A 69 3.08 2.68 6.58
C ILE A 69 4.36 1.90 6.36
N VAL A 70 4.97 2.10 5.18
CA VAL A 70 6.21 1.42 4.83
C VAL A 70 7.39 2.38 4.94
N LYS A 71 8.57 1.83 5.18
CA LYS A 71 9.79 2.62 5.37
C LYS A 71 10.50 2.95 4.07
N SER A 72 10.10 2.30 2.98
CA SER A 72 10.77 2.46 1.69
C SER A 72 9.78 2.24 0.55
N TYR A 73 10.02 2.91 -0.58
CA TYR A 73 9.26 2.66 -1.80
C TYR A 73 9.86 1.55 -2.65
N THR A 74 11.12 1.21 -2.45
CA THR A 74 11.86 0.34 -3.36
C THR A 74 12.50 -0.88 -2.71
N ASN A 75 12.78 -0.83 -1.41
CA ASN A 75 13.42 -1.95 -0.72
C ASN A 75 12.36 -2.98 -0.33
N ARG A 76 12.30 -4.07 -1.10
CA ARG A 76 11.30 -5.12 -0.89
C ARG A 76 11.29 -5.67 0.53
N LYS A 77 12.46 -5.92 1.09
CA LYS A 77 12.55 -6.51 2.42
C LYS A 77 11.93 -5.62 3.48
N LYS A 78 12.18 -4.31 3.41
CA LYS A 78 11.59 -3.35 4.34
C LYS A 78 10.09 -3.23 4.13
N ILE A 79 9.64 -3.27 2.87
CA ILE A 79 8.21 -3.25 2.57
C ILE A 79 7.53 -4.50 3.12
N GLU A 80 8.17 -5.67 2.97
CA GLU A 80 7.64 -6.92 3.49
C GLU A 80 7.45 -6.88 5.00
N GLU A 81 8.40 -6.32 5.73
CA GLU A 81 8.31 -6.22 7.19
C GLU A 81 7.03 -5.52 7.65
N ASP A 82 6.61 -4.50 6.91
CA ASP A 82 5.43 -3.71 7.27
C ASP A 82 4.16 -4.23 6.62
N LEU A 83 4.26 -4.74 5.40
CA LEU A 83 3.09 -5.09 4.59
C LEU A 83 2.59 -6.52 4.81
N VAL A 84 3.49 -7.49 4.94
CA VAL A 84 3.10 -8.90 5.04
C VAL A 84 2.13 -9.17 6.19
N PRO A 85 2.40 -8.67 7.43
CA PRO A 85 1.44 -8.88 8.53
C PRO A 85 0.06 -8.30 8.21
N VAL A 86 0.01 -7.14 7.58
CA VAL A 86 -1.26 -6.48 7.23
C VAL A 86 -2.02 -7.28 6.18
N LEU A 87 -1.33 -7.74 5.13
CA LEU A 87 -1.96 -8.54 4.09
C LEU A 87 -2.51 -9.85 4.63
N LYS A 88 -1.76 -10.52 5.49
CA LYS A 88 -2.22 -11.76 6.10
C LYS A 88 -3.45 -11.54 6.96
N GLU A 89 -3.46 -10.49 7.75
CA GLU A 89 -4.61 -10.13 8.57
C GLU A 89 -5.84 -9.87 7.72
N MET A 90 -5.69 -9.06 6.67
CA MET A 90 -6.82 -8.66 5.82
C MET A 90 -7.35 -9.79 4.95
N SER A 91 -6.49 -10.73 4.58
CA SER A 91 -6.89 -11.87 3.74
C SER A 91 -7.37 -13.07 4.54
N GLY A 92 -7.25 -13.02 5.86
CA GLY A 92 -7.60 -14.13 6.72
C GLY A 92 -6.51 -15.20 6.83
N GLN A 93 -5.33 -14.93 6.33
CA GLN A 93 -4.18 -15.83 6.48
C GLN A 93 -3.43 -15.49 7.76
N ASP A 94 -3.10 -16.48 8.51
CA ASP A 94 -2.32 -16.33 9.74
C ASP A 94 -0.92 -16.91 9.60
#